data_6b5553f071034c4e2d2f0a0436bb03a7
#
_entry.id   6b5553f071034c4e2d2f0a0436bb03a7
#
_cell.length_a   1.000
_cell.length_b   1.000
_cell.length_c   1.000
_cell.angle_alpha   90.00
_cell.angle_beta   90.00
_cell.angle_gamma   90.00
#
_symmetry.space_group_name_H-M   'P 1'
#
loop_
_entity.id
_entity.type
_entity.pdbx_description
1 polymer ?
#
loop_
_entity_poly.entity_id
_entity_poly.type
_entity_poly.pdbx_seq_one_letter_code
_entity_poly.pdbx_strand_id
1 'polypeptide(L)' 'MAIGTVKFFNVEKGYGFIEPDDGSADVFVHISDVNMSDLDTLVPNQRVQYDLSTNSRNGRPKAVALREPLPERIT' A
#
# COMPACT_ATOMS: atom_id res chain seq x y z
N MET A 1 8.64 6.41 5.69
CA MET A 1 7.30 5.81 5.57
C MET A 1 6.36 6.74 4.88
N ALA A 2 5.47 6.17 4.08
CA ALA A 2 4.51 6.95 3.34
C ALA A 2 3.10 6.53 3.75
N ILE A 3 2.14 7.41 3.52
CA ILE A 3 0.75 7.13 3.79
C ILE A 3 -0.02 7.45 2.52
N GLY A 4 -0.97 6.59 2.20
CA GLY A 4 -1.82 6.81 1.04
C GLY A 4 -3.15 6.13 1.19
N THR A 5 -3.94 6.20 0.13
CA THR A 5 -5.27 5.62 0.08
C THR A 5 -5.31 4.58 -1.03
N VAL A 6 -5.83 3.41 -0.71
CA VAL A 6 -5.96 2.34 -1.71
C VAL A 6 -6.97 2.78 -2.76
N LYS A 7 -6.55 2.77 -4.03
CA LYS A 7 -7.46 3.06 -5.13
C LYS A 7 -8.30 1.84 -5.46
N PHE A 8 -7.65 0.69 -5.56
CA PHE A 8 -8.35 -0.57 -5.72
C PHE A 8 -7.38 -1.69 -5.41
N PHE A 9 -7.92 -2.85 -5.16
CA PHE A 9 -7.11 -4.04 -4.96
C PHE A 9 -7.87 -5.24 -5.52
N ASN A 10 -7.23 -5.97 -6.42
CA ASN A 10 -7.84 -7.12 -7.07
C ASN A 10 -7.23 -8.39 -6.49
N VAL A 11 -7.98 -9.06 -5.60
CA VAL A 11 -7.46 -10.26 -4.94
C VAL A 11 -7.29 -11.42 -5.91
N GLU A 12 -8.10 -11.46 -6.96
CA GLU A 12 -7.98 -12.54 -7.93
C GLU A 12 -6.70 -12.44 -8.73
N LYS A 13 -6.32 -11.24 -9.12
CA LYS A 13 -5.08 -11.01 -9.86
C LYS A 13 -3.91 -10.77 -8.94
N GLY A 14 -4.16 -10.46 -7.68
CA GLY A 14 -3.11 -10.34 -6.68
C GLY A 14 -2.36 -9.03 -6.70
N TYR A 15 -3.01 -7.93 -7.06
CA TYR A 15 -2.34 -6.64 -7.04
C TYR A 15 -3.33 -5.50 -6.89
N GLY A 16 -2.79 -4.33 -6.60
CA GLY A 16 -3.59 -3.13 -6.50
C GLY A 16 -2.70 -1.90 -6.57
N PHE A 17 -3.30 -0.75 -6.34
CA PHE A 17 -2.58 0.52 -6.37
C PHE A 17 -2.99 1.38 -5.20
N ILE A 18 -2.02 2.15 -4.71
CA ILE A 18 -2.20 3.10 -3.62
C ILE A 18 -1.92 4.49 -4.16
N GLU A 19 -2.79 5.44 -3.84
CA GLU A 19 -2.57 6.82 -4.21
C GLU A 19 -1.91 7.52 -3.02
N PRO A 20 -0.64 7.95 -3.18
CA PRO A 20 0.05 8.61 -2.06
C PRO A 20 -0.59 9.94 -1.69
N ASP A 21 -0.53 10.28 -0.40
CA ASP A 21 -1.11 11.52 0.09
C ASP A 21 -0.42 12.74 -0.48
N ASP A 22 0.84 12.62 -0.86
CA ASP A 22 1.59 13.77 -1.36
C ASP A 22 1.33 14.05 -2.83
N GLY A 23 0.42 13.33 -3.46
CA GLY A 23 0.09 13.58 -4.85
C GLY A 23 1.02 12.92 -5.86
N SER A 24 1.94 12.08 -5.40
CA SER A 24 2.83 11.35 -6.29
C SER A 24 2.06 10.33 -7.12
N ALA A 25 2.76 9.73 -8.10
CA ALA A 25 2.15 8.69 -8.91
C ALA A 25 1.75 7.49 -8.07
N ASP A 26 0.74 6.78 -8.54
CA ASP A 26 0.23 5.61 -7.83
C ASP A 26 1.34 4.60 -7.58
N VAL A 27 1.26 3.92 -6.45
CA VAL A 27 2.24 2.94 -6.04
C VAL A 27 1.64 1.55 -6.17
N PHE A 28 2.36 0.66 -6.83
CA PHE A 28 1.93 -0.72 -7.01
C PHE A 28 2.06 -1.49 -5.70
N VAL A 29 1.09 -2.36 -5.42
CA VAL A 29 1.16 -3.27 -4.27
C VAL A 29 0.77 -4.66 -4.72
N HIS A 30 1.57 -5.66 -4.33
CA HIS A 30 1.32 -7.04 -4.68
C HIS A 30 0.76 -7.79 -3.48
N ILE A 31 -0.06 -8.81 -3.74
CA ILE A 31 -0.73 -9.54 -2.67
C ILE A 31 0.27 -10.20 -1.73
N SER A 32 1.42 -10.62 -2.24
CA SER A 32 2.43 -11.21 -1.37
C SER A 32 2.92 -10.21 -0.33
N ASP A 33 3.01 -8.95 -0.70
CA ASP A 33 3.42 -7.92 0.25
C ASP A 33 2.32 -7.65 1.28
N VAL A 34 1.06 -7.77 0.87
CA VAL A 34 -0.05 -7.65 1.81
C VAL A 34 -0.02 -8.83 2.79
N ASN A 35 0.19 -10.03 2.29
CA ASN A 35 0.21 -11.21 3.14
C ASN A 35 1.36 -11.20 4.13
N MET A 36 2.46 -10.56 3.79
CA MET A 36 3.62 -10.45 4.68
C MET A 36 3.50 -9.27 5.63
N SER A 37 2.41 -8.53 5.52
CA SER A 37 2.17 -7.36 6.36
C SER A 37 1.19 -7.72 7.47
N ASP A 38 0.88 -6.71 8.30
CA ASP A 38 -0.11 -6.87 9.34
C ASP A 38 -1.54 -6.87 8.83
N LEU A 39 -1.72 -6.55 7.55
CA LEU A 39 -3.05 -6.46 6.95
C LEU A 39 -3.38 -7.75 6.21
N ASP A 40 -4.64 -8.16 6.30
CA ASP A 40 -5.10 -9.36 5.60
C ASP A 40 -5.44 -9.06 4.15
N THR A 41 -5.98 -7.89 3.90
CA THR A 41 -6.40 -7.50 2.56
C THR A 41 -6.52 -5.99 2.50
N LEU A 42 -6.69 -5.49 1.30
CA LEU A 42 -6.91 -4.06 1.09
C LEU A 42 -8.26 -3.86 0.42
N VAL A 43 -8.94 -2.79 0.79
CA VAL A 43 -10.21 -2.43 0.16
C VAL A 43 -10.10 -1.01 -0.37
N PRO A 44 -10.91 -0.66 -1.37
CA PRO A 44 -10.86 0.69 -1.92
C PRO A 44 -11.13 1.73 -0.84
N ASN A 45 -10.41 2.83 -0.92
CA ASN A 45 -10.50 3.96 0.01
C ASN A 45 -9.91 3.69 1.38
N GLN A 46 -9.28 2.54 1.57
CA GLN A 46 -8.62 2.24 2.83
C GLN A 46 -7.33 3.05 2.95
N ARG A 47 -7.09 3.60 4.13
CA ARG A 47 -5.85 4.32 4.40
C ARG A 47 -4.79 3.31 4.84
N VAL A 48 -3.59 3.45 4.29
CA VAL A 48 -2.50 2.54 4.63
C VAL A 48 -1.21 3.30 4.79
N GLN A 49 -0.35 2.79 5.65
CA GLN A 49 1.01 3.26 5.81
C GLN A 49 1.93 2.20 5.23
N TYR A 50 2.96 2.62 4.50
CA TYR A 50 3.80 1.67 3.80
C TYR A 50 5.19 2.24 3.57
N ASP A 51 6.12 1.37 3.21
CA ASP A 51 7.44 1.77 2.76
C ASP A 51 7.52 1.55 1.26
N LEU A 52 8.35 2.34 0.60
CA LEU A 52 8.58 2.18 -0.83
C LEU A 52 9.82 1.31 -1.04
N SER A 53 9.70 0.38 -1.97
CA SER A 53 10.81 -0.47 -2.36
C SER A 53 10.97 -0.38 -3.87
N THR A 54 12.20 -0.23 -4.32
CA THR A 54 12.49 -0.22 -5.75
C THR A 54 13.12 -1.53 -6.22
N ASN A 55 13.02 -2.55 -5.40
CA ASN A 55 13.62 -3.86 -5.67
C ASN A 55 12.75 -4.72 -6.58
N SER A 56 12.09 -4.12 -7.54
CA SER A 56 11.27 -4.86 -8.47
C SER A 56 12.01 -5.04 -9.78
N ARG A 57 11.58 -6.02 -10.57
CA ARG A 57 12.25 -6.33 -11.82
C ARG A 57 12.25 -5.17 -12.80
N ASN A 58 11.18 -4.41 -12.80
CA ASN A 58 11.07 -3.29 -13.73
C ASN A 58 11.58 -1.99 -13.13
N GLY A 59 12.15 -2.02 -11.94
CA GLY A 59 12.67 -0.82 -11.28
C GLY A 59 11.62 0.14 -10.77
N ARG A 60 10.35 -0.22 -10.81
CA ARG A 60 9.29 0.65 -10.34
C ARG A 60 9.10 0.49 -8.83
N PRO A 61 8.75 1.58 -8.15
CA PRO A 61 8.51 1.46 -6.71
C PRO A 61 7.26 0.65 -6.43
N LYS A 62 7.30 -0.10 -5.35
CA LYS A 62 6.15 -0.84 -4.87
C LYS A 62 6.02 -0.63 -3.37
N ALA A 63 4.81 -0.84 -2.87
CA ALA A 63 4.54 -0.70 -1.43
C ALA A 63 4.88 -2.00 -0.73
N VAL A 64 5.61 -1.89 0.38
CA VAL A 64 5.95 -3.03 1.22
C VAL A 64 5.72 -2.63 2.67
N ALA A 65 5.71 -3.63 3.56
CA ALA A 65 5.54 -3.39 5.00
C ALA A 65 4.29 -2.57 5.29
N LEU A 66 3.18 -2.98 4.66
CA LEU A 66 1.93 -2.26 4.82
C LEU A 66 1.36 -2.42 6.21
N ARG A 67 0.72 -1.38 6.70
CA ARG A 67 0.10 -1.39 8.02
C ARG A 67 -0.96 -0.31 8.08
N GLU A 68 -1.80 -0.38 9.09
CA GLU A 68 -2.76 0.68 9.33
C GLU A 68 -2.03 1.90 9.86
N PRO A 69 -2.38 3.10 9.39
CA PRO A 69 -1.76 4.31 9.92
C PRO A 69 -2.05 4.45 11.41
N LEU A 70 -1.10 4.99 12.13
CA LEU A 70 -1.31 5.25 13.54
C LEU A 70 -2.43 6.26 13.71
N PRO A 71 -3.23 6.14 14.77
CA PRO A 71 -4.27 7.14 15.03
C PRO A 71 -3.64 8.50 15.22
N GLU A 72 -4.24 9.48 14.57
CA GLU A 72 -3.70 10.83 14.65
C GLU A 72 -4.01 11.49 15.95
N ARG A 73 -5.07 11.08 16.58
CA ARG A 73 -5.45 11.72 17.80
C ARG A 73 -5.47 10.73 18.91
N ILE A 74 -5.13 11.27 20.01
CA ILE A 74 -5.10 10.53 21.25
C ILE A 74 -6.20 11.08 22.11
N THR A 75 -6.93 10.24 22.62
CA THR A 75 -7.95 10.72 23.55
C THR A 75 -7.78 10.05 24.83
#